data_6c9c54b1469ed137ffaf93f16e5ece5b
#
_entry.id   6c9c54b1469ed137ffaf93f16e5ece5b
#
_cell.length_a   1.000
_cell.length_b   1.000
_cell.length_c   1.000
_cell.angle_alpha   90.00
_cell.angle_beta   90.00
_cell.angle_gamma   90.00
#
_symmetry.space_group_name_H-M   'P 1'
#
loop_
_entity.id
_entity.type
_entity.pdbx_description
1 polymer ?
#
loop_
_entity_poly.entity_id
_entity_poly.type
_entity_poly.pdbx_seq_one_letter_code
_entity_poly.pdbx_strand_id
1 'polypeptide(L)'
;DGLLRAAAADCGKSVGGEHRQMLLSWCRDCPEDVLRRHPDAVCVLMRKLFSFREIPELLRLRALLLDALQPGGAFCEQERENYLGECDLVMSFLRYNDIVAMSVLHRSACERMTRTTRCIDLGGTWTFGSPSVLMMFHRAAGQLDAENAQMRDCMPFYYKVTDGHGSGAEHSMQCETDLLRGDFTEAEIGCHLARDAALARGQYSILLTAEFTALRLAQLRGGATDAALERLRQTLKENRQFLLLRTLDLCIAWLDAQRGRAGAGAWFMAPEADASFLDPVLPMLRTVQNEVLLAAGAYAKLLARREACTALNASAHTALAQLYLHIQLACAENRLGRADAARRELDAALALAVPDGLYLPFAEHAEALGPLLPEAFAGNEAAQA
;
A
#
# COMPACT_ATOMS: atom_id res chain seq x y z
N ASP A 1 -30.16 -15.86 6.22
CA ASP A 1 -30.41 -15.28 4.89
C ASP A 1 -30.33 -13.74 4.87
N GLY A 2 -31.04 -13.02 5.78
CA GLY A 2 -31.09 -11.55 5.75
C GLY A 2 -29.73 -10.87 5.88
N LEU A 3 -28.88 -11.31 6.83
CA LEU A 3 -27.53 -10.77 7.04
C LEU A 3 -26.63 -11.01 5.84
N LEU A 4 -26.69 -12.21 5.21
CA LEU A 4 -25.88 -12.52 4.04
C LEU A 4 -26.28 -11.64 2.84
N ARG A 5 -27.58 -11.42 2.62
CA ARG A 5 -28.05 -10.48 1.58
C ARG A 5 -27.60 -9.05 1.85
N ALA A 6 -27.67 -8.59 3.10
CA ALA A 6 -27.18 -7.26 3.48
C ALA A 6 -25.67 -7.13 3.24
N ALA A 7 -24.86 -8.11 3.66
CA ALA A 7 -23.42 -8.12 3.44
C ALA A 7 -23.05 -8.12 1.95
N ALA A 8 -23.79 -8.86 1.12
CA ALA A 8 -23.59 -8.84 -0.32
C ALA A 8 -23.98 -7.48 -0.93
N ALA A 9 -25.09 -6.89 -0.50
CA ALA A 9 -25.61 -5.63 -1.05
C ALA A 9 -24.71 -4.42 -0.77
N ASP A 10 -24.07 -4.37 0.42
CA ASP A 10 -23.18 -3.27 0.82
C ASP A 10 -21.68 -3.57 0.58
N CYS A 11 -21.34 -4.70 -0.05
CA CYS A 11 -19.99 -5.19 -0.21
C CYS A 11 -19.22 -5.28 1.14
N GLY A 12 -19.95 -5.53 2.24
CA GLY A 12 -19.38 -5.61 3.58
C GLY A 12 -18.82 -4.28 4.12
N LYS A 13 -19.24 -3.12 3.61
CA LYS A 13 -18.80 -1.79 4.08
C LYS A 13 -19.10 -1.57 5.56
N SER A 14 -20.28 -2.03 6.00
CA SER A 14 -20.76 -1.93 7.38
C SER A 14 -19.99 -2.79 8.38
N VAL A 15 -19.09 -3.68 7.92
CA VAL A 15 -18.31 -4.56 8.77
C VAL A 15 -16.90 -3.98 8.96
N GLY A 16 -16.70 -3.21 10.02
CA GLY A 16 -15.40 -2.67 10.43
C GLY A 16 -14.58 -3.64 11.28
N GLY A 17 -13.36 -3.24 11.66
CA GLY A 17 -12.44 -4.05 12.48
C GLY A 17 -13.02 -4.40 13.86
N GLU A 18 -13.82 -3.51 14.43
CA GLU A 18 -14.57 -3.71 15.68
C GLU A 18 -15.56 -4.89 15.61
N HIS A 19 -15.99 -5.25 14.40
CA HIS A 19 -16.92 -6.37 14.19
C HIS A 19 -16.22 -7.70 13.89
N ARG A 20 -14.87 -7.77 13.96
CA ARG A 20 -14.09 -8.96 13.58
C ARG A 20 -14.57 -10.23 14.30
N GLN A 21 -14.70 -10.19 15.64
CA GLN A 21 -15.10 -11.37 16.42
C GLN A 21 -16.53 -11.80 16.09
N MET A 22 -17.43 -10.83 15.93
CA MET A 22 -18.80 -11.07 15.53
C MET A 22 -18.89 -11.72 14.14
N LEU A 23 -18.08 -11.22 13.17
CA LEU A 23 -18.03 -11.81 11.84
C LEU A 23 -17.53 -13.25 11.87
N LEU A 24 -16.49 -13.55 12.65
CA LEU A 24 -15.97 -14.91 12.82
C LEU A 24 -17.02 -15.86 13.41
N SER A 25 -17.73 -15.42 14.45
CA SER A 25 -18.85 -16.20 15.02
C SER A 25 -19.93 -16.45 13.94
N TRP A 26 -20.36 -15.42 13.22
CA TRP A 26 -21.35 -15.58 12.15
C TRP A 26 -20.91 -16.57 11.07
N CYS A 27 -19.66 -16.51 10.64
CA CYS A 27 -19.16 -17.43 9.63
C CYS A 27 -19.17 -18.89 10.11
N ARG A 28 -18.86 -19.13 11.39
CA ARG A 28 -18.82 -20.47 12.00
C ARG A 28 -20.19 -21.02 12.33
N ASP A 29 -21.07 -20.17 12.87
CA ASP A 29 -22.37 -20.57 13.38
C ASP A 29 -23.44 -20.60 12.25
N CYS A 30 -23.17 -19.98 11.09
CA CYS A 30 -24.09 -20.03 9.95
C CYS A 30 -24.14 -21.43 9.36
N PRO A 31 -25.35 -22.03 9.20
CA PRO A 31 -25.47 -23.34 8.57
C PRO A 31 -24.87 -23.35 7.16
N GLU A 32 -24.11 -24.39 6.84
CA GLU A 32 -23.39 -24.47 5.55
C GLU A 32 -24.32 -24.46 4.34
N ASP A 33 -25.52 -25.06 4.45
CA ASP A 33 -26.51 -25.04 3.40
C ASP A 33 -27.04 -23.63 3.11
N VAL A 34 -27.05 -22.75 4.12
CA VAL A 34 -27.38 -21.33 3.97
C VAL A 34 -26.25 -20.60 3.26
N LEU A 35 -24.98 -20.82 3.65
CA LEU A 35 -23.82 -20.23 2.99
C LEU A 35 -23.76 -20.63 1.52
N ARG A 36 -23.98 -21.91 1.19
CA ARG A 36 -23.96 -22.44 -0.20
C ARG A 36 -24.99 -21.76 -1.11
N ARG A 37 -26.10 -21.25 -0.56
CA ARG A 37 -27.13 -20.53 -1.33
C ARG A 37 -26.81 -19.05 -1.58
N HIS A 38 -25.76 -18.51 -0.95
CA HIS A 38 -25.39 -17.09 -1.01
C HIS A 38 -23.94 -16.87 -1.45
N PRO A 39 -23.52 -17.30 -2.66
CA PRO A 39 -22.13 -17.20 -3.11
C PRO A 39 -21.60 -15.75 -3.16
N ASP A 40 -22.42 -14.75 -3.52
CA ASP A 40 -22.06 -13.34 -3.47
C ASP A 40 -21.61 -12.93 -2.05
N ALA A 41 -22.40 -13.30 -1.03
CA ALA A 41 -22.07 -13.01 0.35
C ALA A 41 -20.81 -13.74 0.81
N VAL A 42 -20.64 -15.01 0.40
CA VAL A 42 -19.43 -15.79 0.74
C VAL A 42 -18.19 -15.12 0.18
N CYS A 43 -18.19 -14.63 -1.07
CA CYS A 43 -17.07 -13.88 -1.65
C CYS A 43 -16.77 -12.59 -0.87
N VAL A 44 -17.80 -11.84 -0.47
CA VAL A 44 -17.64 -10.64 0.38
C VAL A 44 -17.05 -11.00 1.74
N LEU A 45 -17.55 -12.06 2.38
CA LEU A 45 -17.03 -12.54 3.66
C LEU A 45 -15.57 -12.99 3.56
N MET A 46 -15.21 -13.74 2.52
CA MET A 46 -13.81 -14.15 2.24
C MET A 46 -12.91 -12.92 2.14
N ARG A 47 -13.31 -11.88 1.39
CA ARG A 47 -12.54 -10.64 1.29
C ARG A 47 -12.39 -9.93 2.65
N LYS A 48 -13.45 -9.88 3.46
CA LYS A 48 -13.38 -9.31 4.82
C LYS A 48 -12.46 -10.11 5.75
N LEU A 49 -12.53 -11.43 5.69
CA LEU A 49 -11.66 -12.32 6.46
C LEU A 49 -10.19 -12.13 6.07
N PHE A 50 -9.90 -11.89 4.78
CA PHE A 50 -8.57 -11.48 4.35
C PHE A 50 -8.14 -10.20 5.07
N SER A 51 -8.97 -9.15 5.03
CA SER A 51 -8.66 -7.87 5.70
C SER A 51 -8.44 -7.99 7.21
N PHE A 52 -9.02 -9.03 7.82
CA PHE A 52 -8.88 -9.33 9.26
C PHE A 52 -7.79 -10.37 9.56
N ARG A 53 -7.04 -10.83 8.56
CA ARG A 53 -6.01 -11.89 8.66
C ARG A 53 -6.57 -13.26 9.13
N GLU A 54 -7.84 -13.51 8.90
CA GLU A 54 -8.50 -14.77 9.28
C GLU A 54 -8.43 -15.79 8.13
N ILE A 55 -7.20 -16.09 7.70
CA ILE A 55 -6.93 -16.91 6.52
C ILE A 55 -7.49 -18.34 6.64
N PRO A 56 -7.41 -19.05 7.79
CA PRO A 56 -8.01 -20.38 7.93
C PRO A 56 -9.51 -20.37 7.64
N GLU A 57 -10.24 -19.37 8.15
CA GLU A 57 -11.68 -19.26 7.93
C GLU A 57 -12.02 -18.85 6.49
N LEU A 58 -11.21 -17.96 5.89
CA LEU A 58 -11.32 -17.64 4.45
C LEU A 58 -11.22 -18.90 3.60
N LEU A 59 -10.21 -19.77 3.86
CA LEU A 59 -10.01 -21.00 3.11
C LEU A 59 -11.14 -22.01 3.33
N ARG A 60 -11.74 -22.07 4.53
CA ARG A 60 -12.94 -22.87 4.81
C ARG A 60 -14.11 -22.39 3.98
N LEU A 61 -14.40 -21.09 3.96
CA LEU A 61 -15.47 -20.53 3.12
C LEU A 61 -15.23 -20.75 1.63
N ARG A 62 -13.97 -20.65 1.19
CA ARG A 62 -13.61 -20.98 -0.18
C ARG A 62 -13.95 -22.43 -0.52
N ALA A 63 -13.62 -23.38 0.35
CA ALA A 63 -13.93 -24.78 0.12
C ALA A 63 -15.45 -25.03 -0.01
N LEU A 64 -16.25 -24.40 0.86
CA LEU A 64 -17.72 -24.44 0.78
C LEU A 64 -18.25 -23.82 -0.51
N LEU A 65 -17.68 -22.70 -0.95
CA LEU A 65 -18.06 -22.05 -2.21
C LEU A 65 -17.77 -22.98 -3.40
N LEU A 66 -16.58 -23.56 -3.48
CA LEU A 66 -16.20 -24.46 -4.57
C LEU A 66 -17.07 -25.72 -4.60
N ASP A 67 -17.47 -26.26 -3.44
CA ASP A 67 -18.40 -27.39 -3.35
C ASP A 67 -19.80 -27.00 -3.87
N ALA A 68 -20.30 -25.81 -3.50
CA ALA A 68 -21.59 -25.31 -3.99
C ALA A 68 -21.63 -25.05 -5.51
N LEU A 69 -20.46 -24.77 -6.10
CA LEU A 69 -20.28 -24.45 -7.51
C LEU A 69 -19.90 -25.67 -8.39
N GLN A 70 -20.12 -26.91 -7.90
CA GLN A 70 -19.89 -28.10 -8.73
C GLN A 70 -20.84 -28.16 -9.93
N PRO A 71 -20.40 -28.73 -11.08
CA PRO A 71 -21.24 -28.92 -12.25
C PRO A 71 -22.51 -29.71 -11.92
N GLY A 72 -23.67 -29.26 -12.46
CA GLY A 72 -24.96 -29.87 -12.17
C GLY A 72 -25.59 -29.47 -10.85
N GLY A 73 -25.00 -28.52 -10.11
CA GLY A 73 -25.57 -27.93 -8.90
C GLY A 73 -26.70 -26.93 -9.14
N ALA A 74 -26.97 -26.07 -8.15
CA ALA A 74 -28.11 -25.14 -8.16
C ALA A 74 -27.90 -23.92 -9.11
N PHE A 75 -26.70 -23.66 -9.58
CA PHE A 75 -26.35 -22.49 -10.40
C PHE A 75 -26.17 -22.89 -11.86
N CYS A 76 -26.66 -22.03 -12.79
CA CYS A 76 -26.38 -22.23 -14.21
C CYS A 76 -24.86 -22.04 -14.48
N GLU A 77 -24.39 -22.54 -15.63
CA GLU A 77 -22.94 -22.52 -15.94
C GLU A 77 -22.37 -21.12 -15.91
N GLN A 78 -23.07 -20.13 -16.46
CA GLN A 78 -22.60 -18.75 -16.48
C GLN A 78 -22.50 -18.13 -15.07
N GLU A 79 -23.45 -18.39 -14.19
CA GLU A 79 -23.40 -17.95 -12.80
C GLU A 79 -22.25 -18.62 -12.06
N ARG A 80 -22.07 -19.92 -12.25
CA ARG A 80 -20.97 -20.70 -11.69
C ARG A 80 -19.62 -20.10 -12.09
N GLU A 81 -19.41 -19.82 -13.38
CA GLU A 81 -18.16 -19.21 -13.87
C GLU A 81 -17.94 -17.79 -13.30
N ASN A 82 -18.98 -16.97 -13.19
CA ASN A 82 -18.89 -15.68 -12.55
C ASN A 82 -18.44 -15.79 -11.08
N TYR A 83 -18.97 -16.73 -10.31
CA TYR A 83 -18.58 -16.91 -8.90
C TYR A 83 -17.17 -17.53 -8.75
N LEU A 84 -16.76 -18.39 -9.65
CA LEU A 84 -15.39 -18.89 -9.69
C LEU A 84 -14.40 -17.75 -9.98
N GLY A 85 -14.74 -16.82 -10.88
CA GLY A 85 -13.96 -15.61 -11.15
C GLY A 85 -13.92 -14.66 -9.95
N GLU A 86 -15.02 -14.47 -9.23
CA GLU A 86 -15.03 -13.71 -7.96
C GLU A 86 -14.10 -14.38 -6.91
N CYS A 87 -14.14 -15.71 -6.83
CA CYS A 87 -13.27 -16.48 -5.95
C CYS A 87 -11.78 -16.24 -6.32
N ASP A 88 -11.42 -16.34 -7.60
CA ASP A 88 -10.07 -16.09 -8.10
C ASP A 88 -9.61 -14.67 -7.73
N LEU A 89 -10.48 -13.68 -7.93
CA LEU A 89 -10.20 -12.29 -7.58
C LEU A 89 -9.91 -12.10 -6.09
N VAL A 90 -10.70 -12.72 -5.20
CA VAL A 90 -10.45 -12.66 -3.75
C VAL A 90 -9.16 -13.41 -3.38
N MET A 91 -8.91 -14.56 -4.01
CA MET A 91 -7.70 -15.34 -3.75
C MET A 91 -6.42 -14.64 -4.23
N SER A 92 -6.53 -13.69 -5.19
CA SER A 92 -5.38 -12.89 -5.62
C SER A 92 -4.78 -12.05 -4.48
N PHE A 93 -5.59 -11.62 -3.51
CA PHE A 93 -5.12 -10.86 -2.35
C PHE A 93 -4.13 -11.64 -1.47
N LEU A 94 -4.20 -12.99 -1.47
CA LEU A 94 -3.22 -13.84 -0.78
C LEU A 94 -1.84 -13.85 -1.45
N ARG A 95 -1.73 -13.28 -2.64
CA ARG A 95 -0.48 -13.03 -3.38
C ARG A 95 -0.02 -11.58 -3.26
N TYR A 96 -0.45 -10.88 -2.22
CA TYR A 96 -0.17 -9.48 -2.00
C TYR A 96 1.27 -9.09 -2.36
N ASN A 97 1.40 -7.98 -3.05
CA ASN A 97 2.54 -7.32 -3.68
C ASN A 97 3.33 -8.15 -4.73
N ASP A 98 2.93 -9.36 -5.05
CA ASP A 98 3.40 -10.07 -6.24
C ASP A 98 2.40 -9.87 -7.38
N ILE A 99 2.55 -8.74 -8.11
CA ILE A 99 1.56 -8.34 -9.12
C ILE A 99 1.44 -9.39 -10.25
N VAL A 100 2.50 -10.11 -10.57
CA VAL A 100 2.48 -11.18 -11.57
C VAL A 100 1.67 -12.37 -11.08
N ALA A 101 1.92 -12.82 -9.85
CA ALA A 101 1.16 -13.92 -9.24
C ALA A 101 -0.32 -13.53 -9.03
N MET A 102 -0.61 -12.26 -8.67
CA MET A 102 -1.96 -11.74 -8.60
C MET A 102 -2.63 -11.75 -9.98
N SER A 103 -1.92 -11.34 -11.03
CA SER A 103 -2.43 -11.23 -12.40
C SER A 103 -2.82 -12.58 -13.00
N VAL A 104 -2.17 -13.68 -12.62
CA VAL A 104 -2.61 -15.03 -13.03
C VAL A 104 -4.08 -15.26 -12.66
N LEU A 105 -4.46 -14.87 -11.44
CA LEU A 105 -5.85 -15.00 -10.95
C LEU A 105 -6.77 -13.93 -11.56
N HIS A 106 -6.28 -12.73 -11.81
CA HIS A 106 -7.05 -11.69 -12.52
C HIS A 106 -7.37 -12.09 -13.96
N ARG A 107 -6.44 -12.73 -14.68
CA ARG A 107 -6.66 -13.27 -16.03
C ARG A 107 -7.71 -14.38 -16.02
N SER A 108 -7.58 -15.33 -15.07
CA SER A 108 -8.61 -16.38 -14.87
C SER A 108 -9.99 -15.78 -14.61
N ALA A 109 -10.07 -14.75 -13.75
CA ALA A 109 -11.32 -14.03 -13.51
C ALA A 109 -11.86 -13.36 -14.79
N CYS A 110 -10.99 -12.74 -15.61
CA CYS A 110 -11.37 -12.12 -16.88
C CYS A 110 -11.93 -13.12 -17.91
N GLU A 111 -11.44 -14.34 -17.91
CA GLU A 111 -11.91 -15.41 -18.81
C GLU A 111 -13.26 -15.96 -18.39
N ARG A 112 -13.53 -16.02 -17.08
CA ARG A 112 -14.74 -16.59 -16.48
C ARG A 112 -15.90 -15.60 -16.40
N MET A 113 -15.60 -14.35 -16.00
CA MET A 113 -16.63 -13.38 -15.64
C MET A 113 -17.18 -12.64 -16.86
N THR A 114 -18.49 -12.61 -16.97
CA THR A 114 -19.23 -11.79 -17.96
C THR A 114 -19.77 -10.49 -17.38
N ARG A 115 -19.51 -10.24 -16.11
CA ARG A 115 -19.87 -9.03 -15.35
C ARG A 115 -18.70 -8.57 -14.49
N THR A 116 -18.77 -7.34 -14.03
CA THR A 116 -17.82 -6.83 -13.01
C THR A 116 -18.08 -7.46 -11.65
N THR A 117 -17.07 -7.40 -10.79
CA THR A 117 -17.13 -7.96 -9.43
C THR A 117 -18.25 -7.35 -8.59
N ARG A 118 -18.81 -8.16 -7.70
CA ARG A 118 -19.75 -7.74 -6.65
C ARG A 118 -19.15 -7.84 -5.24
N CYS A 119 -17.98 -8.44 -5.11
CA CYS A 119 -17.35 -8.61 -3.80
C CYS A 119 -16.40 -7.48 -3.42
N ILE A 120 -16.04 -6.57 -4.33
CA ILE A 120 -15.15 -5.43 -4.09
C ILE A 120 -15.96 -4.14 -4.15
N ASP A 121 -15.79 -3.29 -3.13
CA ASP A 121 -16.27 -1.91 -3.18
C ASP A 121 -15.40 -1.10 -4.14
N LEU A 122 -15.95 -0.76 -5.30
CA LEU A 122 -15.24 -0.04 -6.36
C LEU A 122 -14.88 1.40 -5.99
N GLY A 123 -15.56 1.99 -5.01
CA GLY A 123 -15.20 3.28 -4.40
C GLY A 123 -14.25 3.15 -3.20
N GLY A 124 -13.81 1.93 -2.87
CA GLY A 124 -12.92 1.65 -1.74
C GLY A 124 -11.45 2.02 -2.01
N THR A 125 -10.61 1.82 -1.00
CA THR A 125 -9.19 2.14 -1.08
C THR A 125 -8.40 1.00 -1.73
N TRP A 126 -7.99 1.15 -2.99
CA TRP A 126 -7.15 0.17 -3.68
C TRP A 126 -5.79 -0.01 -2.98
N THR A 127 -5.19 1.10 -2.51
CA THR A 127 -3.89 1.09 -1.80
C THR A 127 -3.99 0.58 -0.36
N PHE A 128 -5.12 0.04 0.08
CA PHE A 128 -5.38 -0.29 1.48
C PHE A 128 -5.23 0.92 2.44
N GLY A 129 -5.14 2.13 1.90
CA GLY A 129 -4.87 3.37 2.63
C GLY A 129 -3.38 3.75 2.70
N SER A 130 -2.49 3.10 1.92
CA SER A 130 -1.11 3.55 1.75
C SER A 130 -1.05 4.80 0.86
N PRO A 131 -0.20 5.80 1.17
CA PRO A 131 0.03 6.94 0.30
C PRO A 131 1.12 6.68 -0.76
N SER A 132 1.57 5.43 -0.93
CA SER A 132 2.63 5.05 -1.87
C SER A 132 2.34 3.69 -2.47
N VAL A 133 2.26 3.63 -3.80
CA VAL A 133 2.15 2.37 -4.56
C VAL A 133 3.52 1.71 -4.63
N LEU A 134 4.58 2.49 -4.83
CA LEU A 134 5.94 2.00 -4.88
C LEU A 134 6.36 1.30 -3.58
N MET A 135 6.04 1.89 -2.42
CA MET A 135 6.30 1.26 -1.11
C MET A 135 5.63 -0.10 -0.98
N MET A 136 4.46 -0.28 -1.62
CA MET A 136 3.72 -1.54 -1.58
C MET A 136 4.31 -2.60 -2.52
N PHE A 137 4.80 -2.22 -3.72
CA PHE A 137 5.08 -3.17 -4.81
C PHE A 137 6.55 -3.28 -5.20
N HIS A 138 7.45 -2.43 -4.69
CA HIS A 138 8.89 -2.61 -4.88
C HIS A 138 9.43 -3.65 -3.89
N ARG A 139 9.69 -4.86 -4.38
CA ARG A 139 9.99 -6.04 -3.57
C ARG A 139 11.48 -6.33 -3.42
N ALA A 140 12.27 -6.01 -4.43
CA ALA A 140 13.68 -6.39 -4.45
C ALA A 140 14.52 -5.37 -5.22
N ALA A 141 15.70 -5.03 -4.68
CA ALA A 141 16.67 -4.17 -5.33
C ALA A 141 17.07 -4.73 -6.70
N GLY A 142 17.24 -3.84 -7.68
CA GLY A 142 17.58 -4.17 -9.07
C GLY A 142 16.41 -4.73 -9.89
N GLN A 143 15.18 -4.68 -9.37
CA GLN A 143 13.99 -5.17 -10.06
C GLN A 143 12.98 -4.07 -10.42
N LEU A 144 13.24 -2.83 -10.06
CA LEU A 144 12.24 -1.77 -10.12
C LEU A 144 11.69 -1.52 -11.53
N ASP A 145 12.53 -1.52 -12.57
CA ASP A 145 12.06 -1.35 -13.95
C ASP A 145 11.19 -2.52 -14.41
N ALA A 146 11.55 -3.74 -14.02
CA ALA A 146 10.74 -4.93 -14.30
C ALA A 146 9.42 -4.88 -13.53
N GLU A 147 9.41 -4.45 -12.26
CA GLU A 147 8.21 -4.31 -11.43
C GLU A 147 7.27 -3.23 -11.99
N ASN A 148 7.80 -2.08 -12.46
CA ASN A 148 7.01 -1.05 -13.15
C ASN A 148 6.40 -1.57 -14.46
N ALA A 149 7.17 -2.33 -15.26
CA ALA A 149 6.65 -2.96 -16.48
C ALA A 149 5.54 -3.97 -16.15
N GLN A 150 5.75 -4.83 -15.14
CA GLN A 150 4.77 -5.81 -14.68
C GLN A 150 3.49 -5.13 -14.18
N MET A 151 3.59 -4.00 -13.47
CA MET A 151 2.42 -3.24 -13.02
C MET A 151 1.59 -2.77 -14.23
N ARG A 152 2.23 -2.17 -15.25
CA ARG A 152 1.56 -1.73 -16.48
C ARG A 152 0.89 -2.89 -17.23
N ASP A 153 1.54 -4.04 -17.31
CA ASP A 153 1.05 -5.21 -18.06
C ASP A 153 -0.04 -5.98 -17.33
N CYS A 154 -0.05 -5.94 -16.01
CA CYS A 154 -0.95 -6.75 -15.17
C CYS A 154 -2.24 -6.03 -14.79
N MET A 155 -2.18 -4.71 -14.51
CA MET A 155 -3.34 -3.96 -14.02
C MET A 155 -4.54 -3.95 -14.99
N PRO A 156 -4.41 -3.95 -16.32
CA PRO A 156 -5.57 -3.99 -17.22
C PRO A 156 -6.52 -5.18 -16.97
N PHE A 157 -6.02 -6.33 -16.56
CA PHE A 157 -6.86 -7.49 -16.23
C PHE A 157 -7.68 -7.26 -14.95
N TYR A 158 -7.05 -6.66 -13.95
CA TYR A 158 -7.75 -6.25 -12.73
C TYR A 158 -8.82 -5.19 -13.03
N TYR A 159 -8.48 -4.14 -13.76
CA TYR A 159 -9.42 -3.07 -14.14
C TYR A 159 -10.65 -3.59 -14.87
N LYS A 160 -10.46 -4.56 -15.76
CA LYS A 160 -11.57 -5.16 -16.54
C LYS A 160 -12.63 -5.81 -15.62
N VAL A 161 -12.22 -6.54 -14.62
CA VAL A 161 -13.15 -7.25 -13.71
C VAL A 161 -13.65 -6.40 -12.56
N THR A 162 -13.01 -5.23 -12.31
CA THR A 162 -13.35 -4.33 -11.20
C THR A 162 -13.84 -2.95 -11.64
N ASP A 163 -14.24 -2.79 -12.90
CA ASP A 163 -14.68 -1.49 -13.47
C ASP A 163 -13.69 -0.33 -13.18
N GLY A 164 -12.39 -0.61 -13.27
CA GLY A 164 -11.35 0.40 -13.10
C GLY A 164 -11.00 0.73 -11.65
N HIS A 165 -11.36 -0.09 -10.66
CA HIS A 165 -10.88 0.08 -9.29
C HIS A 165 -9.35 0.10 -9.26
N GLY A 166 -8.76 1.17 -8.68
CA GLY A 166 -7.31 1.39 -8.67
C GLY A 166 -6.73 2.03 -9.93
N SER A 167 -7.56 2.52 -10.87
CA SER A 167 -7.09 3.19 -12.10
C SER A 167 -6.07 4.28 -11.80
N GLY A 168 -4.92 4.20 -12.47
CA GLY A 168 -3.78 5.10 -12.31
C GLY A 168 -2.70 4.56 -11.36
N ALA A 169 -2.85 3.35 -10.81
CA ALA A 169 -1.84 2.75 -9.94
C ALA A 169 -0.49 2.58 -10.64
N GLU A 170 -0.48 2.17 -11.90
CA GLU A 170 0.74 2.06 -12.73
C GLU A 170 1.43 3.41 -12.93
N HIS A 171 0.66 4.48 -13.14
CA HIS A 171 1.20 5.83 -13.23
C HIS A 171 1.72 6.34 -11.88
N SER A 172 1.03 6.01 -10.77
CA SER A 172 1.49 6.35 -9.43
C SER A 172 2.81 5.66 -9.11
N MET A 173 2.95 4.36 -9.39
CA MET A 173 4.21 3.64 -9.15
C MET A 173 5.35 4.22 -9.98
N GLN A 174 5.11 4.54 -11.26
CA GLN A 174 6.11 5.13 -12.13
C GLN A 174 6.53 6.52 -11.66
N CYS A 175 5.59 7.43 -11.35
CA CYS A 175 5.95 8.79 -10.93
C CYS A 175 6.68 8.83 -9.58
N GLU A 176 6.38 7.89 -8.67
CA GLU A 176 7.15 7.73 -7.45
C GLU A 176 8.58 7.24 -7.75
N THR A 177 8.74 6.31 -8.70
CA THR A 177 10.05 5.85 -9.18
C THR A 177 10.87 7.00 -9.75
N ASP A 178 10.28 7.78 -10.67
CA ASP A 178 10.93 8.91 -11.32
C ASP A 178 11.33 9.98 -10.30
N LEU A 179 10.45 10.27 -9.32
CA LEU A 179 10.77 11.17 -8.21
C LEU A 179 12.01 10.69 -7.43
N LEU A 180 12.06 9.39 -7.05
CA LEU A 180 13.16 8.85 -6.25
C LEU A 180 14.46 8.76 -7.03
N ARG A 181 14.42 8.69 -8.35
CA ARG A 181 15.58 8.77 -9.26
C ARG A 181 16.08 10.20 -9.49
N GLY A 182 15.24 11.20 -9.24
CA GLY A 182 15.54 12.60 -9.53
C GLY A 182 15.06 13.06 -10.91
N ASP A 183 14.28 12.25 -11.62
CA ASP A 183 13.68 12.56 -12.91
C ASP A 183 12.42 13.40 -12.71
N PHE A 184 12.60 14.60 -12.18
CA PHE A 184 11.52 15.44 -11.66
C PHE A 184 10.48 15.86 -12.72
N THR A 185 10.88 15.97 -13.98
CA THR A 185 9.95 16.29 -15.07
C THR A 185 9.02 15.11 -15.35
N GLU A 186 9.58 13.91 -15.45
CA GLU A 186 8.80 12.69 -15.67
C GLU A 186 7.89 12.39 -14.47
N ALA A 187 8.40 12.61 -13.25
CA ALA A 187 7.61 12.50 -12.02
C ALA A 187 6.39 13.43 -12.05
N GLU A 188 6.55 14.68 -12.47
CA GLU A 188 5.46 15.66 -12.58
C GLU A 188 4.42 15.24 -13.64
N ILE A 189 4.87 14.81 -14.81
CA ILE A 189 4.00 14.27 -15.87
C ILE A 189 3.22 13.05 -15.35
N GLY A 190 3.92 12.10 -14.73
CA GLY A 190 3.31 10.89 -14.16
C GLY A 190 2.28 11.19 -13.08
N CYS A 191 2.52 12.19 -12.21
CA CYS A 191 1.53 12.65 -11.22
C CYS A 191 0.24 13.17 -11.89
N HIS A 192 0.34 13.91 -13.01
CA HIS A 192 -0.82 14.37 -13.76
C HIS A 192 -1.59 13.19 -14.37
N LEU A 193 -0.91 12.24 -14.99
CA LEU A 193 -1.55 11.04 -15.56
C LEU A 193 -2.26 10.20 -14.49
N ALA A 194 -1.60 9.97 -13.34
CA ALA A 194 -2.19 9.25 -12.22
C ALA A 194 -3.44 9.96 -11.67
N ARG A 195 -3.36 11.29 -11.50
CA ARG A 195 -4.48 12.13 -11.06
C ARG A 195 -5.68 12.05 -12.00
N ASP A 196 -5.45 12.23 -13.31
CA ASP A 196 -6.51 12.22 -14.31
C ASP A 196 -7.19 10.85 -14.37
N ALA A 197 -6.42 9.76 -14.38
CA ALA A 197 -6.94 8.39 -14.35
C ALA A 197 -7.76 8.13 -13.09
N ALA A 198 -7.27 8.57 -11.93
CA ALA A 198 -7.94 8.40 -10.64
C ALA A 198 -9.26 9.18 -10.57
N LEU A 199 -9.26 10.45 -10.98
CA LEU A 199 -10.45 11.31 -10.95
C LEU A 199 -11.54 10.81 -11.91
N ALA A 200 -11.14 10.33 -13.11
CA ALA A 200 -12.08 9.78 -14.09
C ALA A 200 -12.89 8.59 -13.56
N ARG A 201 -12.40 7.91 -12.51
CA ARG A 201 -13.00 6.70 -11.91
C ARG A 201 -13.30 6.85 -10.41
N GLY A 202 -13.14 8.05 -9.83
CA GLY A 202 -13.35 8.27 -8.39
C GLY A 202 -12.40 7.48 -7.48
N GLN A 203 -11.16 7.24 -7.93
CA GLN A 203 -10.16 6.44 -7.19
C GLN A 203 -9.34 7.31 -6.25
N TYR A 204 -9.94 7.74 -5.14
CA TYR A 204 -9.34 8.73 -4.23
C TYR A 204 -8.08 8.24 -3.52
N SER A 205 -7.87 6.94 -3.36
CA SER A 205 -6.61 6.41 -2.82
C SER A 205 -5.44 6.63 -3.79
N ILE A 206 -5.67 6.46 -5.09
CA ILE A 206 -4.68 6.74 -6.14
C ILE A 206 -4.48 8.26 -6.28
N LEU A 207 -5.56 9.05 -6.24
CA LEU A 207 -5.45 10.51 -6.20
C LEU A 207 -4.52 10.96 -5.06
N LEU A 208 -4.69 10.40 -3.86
CA LEU A 208 -3.86 10.76 -2.72
C LEU A 208 -2.39 10.39 -2.94
N THR A 209 -2.07 9.24 -3.54
CA THR A 209 -0.67 8.88 -3.85
C THR A 209 -0.04 9.86 -4.85
N ALA A 210 -0.75 10.20 -5.91
CA ALA A 210 -0.29 11.17 -6.92
C ALA A 210 -0.08 12.56 -6.31
N GLU A 211 -1.02 13.04 -5.50
CA GLU A 211 -0.90 14.32 -4.80
C GLU A 211 0.25 14.33 -3.79
N PHE A 212 0.46 13.24 -3.05
CA PHE A 212 1.59 13.15 -2.11
C PHE A 212 2.93 13.21 -2.84
N THR A 213 3.09 12.51 -3.97
CA THR A 213 4.28 12.57 -4.81
C THR A 213 4.50 13.99 -5.34
N ALA A 214 3.45 14.66 -5.85
CA ALA A 214 3.51 16.04 -6.31
C ALA A 214 3.87 17.03 -5.19
N LEU A 215 3.37 16.81 -3.97
CA LEU A 215 3.69 17.63 -2.80
C LEU A 215 5.16 17.47 -2.36
N ARG A 216 5.70 16.25 -2.40
CA ARG A 216 7.14 16.01 -2.17
C ARG A 216 7.99 16.77 -3.19
N LEU A 217 7.64 16.65 -4.48
CA LEU A 217 8.33 17.37 -5.55
C LEU A 217 8.24 18.90 -5.36
N ALA A 218 7.06 19.43 -5.02
CA ALA A 218 6.89 20.85 -4.74
C ALA A 218 7.76 21.31 -3.55
N GLN A 219 7.83 20.51 -2.49
CA GLN A 219 8.67 20.79 -1.32
C GLN A 219 10.17 20.81 -1.66
N LEU A 220 10.64 19.87 -2.48
CA LEU A 220 12.04 19.83 -2.95
C LEU A 220 12.41 21.09 -3.75
N ARG A 221 11.46 21.64 -4.49
CA ARG A 221 11.62 22.90 -5.23
C ARG A 221 11.42 24.16 -4.35
N GLY A 222 11.27 24.00 -3.05
CA GLY A 222 11.03 25.12 -2.10
C GLY A 222 9.62 25.71 -2.17
N GLY A 223 8.68 25.01 -2.78
CA GLY A 223 7.28 25.45 -2.91
C GLY A 223 6.47 25.28 -1.62
N ALA A 224 5.42 26.09 -1.48
CA ALA A 224 4.45 25.98 -0.38
C ALA A 224 3.46 24.83 -0.67
N THR A 225 3.21 23.99 0.35
CA THR A 225 2.35 22.81 0.22
C THR A 225 1.00 22.96 0.93
N ASP A 226 0.87 23.90 1.88
CA ASP A 226 -0.27 23.99 2.81
C ASP A 226 -1.62 24.16 2.11
N ALA A 227 -1.69 25.05 1.10
CA ALA A 227 -2.92 25.26 0.34
C ALA A 227 -3.35 24.03 -0.48
N ALA A 228 -2.38 23.25 -1.00
CA ALA A 228 -2.67 22.03 -1.72
C ALA A 228 -3.13 20.91 -0.79
N LEU A 229 -2.51 20.79 0.40
CA LEU A 229 -2.94 19.87 1.45
C LEU A 229 -4.38 20.16 1.92
N GLU A 230 -4.74 21.43 2.09
CA GLU A 230 -6.10 21.77 2.50
C GLU A 230 -7.13 21.48 1.39
N ARG A 231 -6.80 21.76 0.12
CA ARG A 231 -7.67 21.37 -1.00
C ARG A 231 -7.87 19.85 -1.05
N LEU A 232 -6.80 19.07 -0.90
CA LEU A 232 -6.90 17.60 -0.88
C LEU A 232 -7.75 17.12 0.30
N ARG A 233 -7.57 17.70 1.49
CA ARG A 233 -8.39 17.41 2.68
C ARG A 233 -9.87 17.68 2.42
N GLN A 234 -10.18 18.82 1.80
CA GLN A 234 -11.55 19.17 1.45
C GLN A 234 -12.15 18.21 0.43
N THR A 235 -11.40 17.88 -0.63
CA THR A 235 -11.81 16.88 -1.64
C THR A 235 -12.16 15.54 -1.00
N LEU A 236 -11.31 15.04 -0.08
CA LEU A 236 -11.55 13.77 0.61
C LEU A 236 -12.81 13.84 1.50
N LYS A 237 -13.05 14.96 2.20
CA LYS A 237 -14.26 15.16 3.03
C LYS A 237 -15.52 15.17 2.19
N GLU A 238 -15.55 15.94 1.11
CA GLU A 238 -16.69 16.08 0.20
C GLU A 238 -17.09 14.74 -0.42
N ASN A 239 -16.10 13.89 -0.69
CA ASN A 239 -16.28 12.55 -1.24
C ASN A 239 -16.37 11.46 -0.16
N ARG A 240 -16.51 11.82 1.11
CA ARG A 240 -16.69 10.91 2.27
C ARG A 240 -15.57 9.88 2.42
N GLN A 241 -14.35 10.21 2.01
CA GLN A 241 -13.17 9.35 2.09
C GLN A 241 -12.49 9.47 3.47
N PHE A 242 -13.20 9.17 4.54
CA PHE A 242 -12.76 9.43 5.91
C PHE A 242 -11.52 8.61 6.31
N LEU A 243 -11.38 7.40 5.79
CA LEU A 243 -10.19 6.57 6.03
C LEU A 243 -8.94 7.26 5.47
N LEU A 244 -9.04 7.86 4.27
CA LEU A 244 -7.93 8.54 3.62
C LEU A 244 -7.53 9.85 4.31
N LEU A 245 -8.36 10.43 5.17
CA LEU A 245 -7.94 11.56 6.00
C LEU A 245 -6.83 11.18 6.98
N ARG A 246 -6.84 9.94 7.51
CA ARG A 246 -5.74 9.42 8.34
C ARG A 246 -4.46 9.22 7.53
N THR A 247 -4.60 8.74 6.29
CA THR A 247 -3.48 8.62 5.36
C THR A 247 -2.91 10.00 5.01
N LEU A 248 -3.76 11.01 4.80
CA LEU A 248 -3.32 12.38 4.57
C LEU A 248 -2.54 12.94 5.77
N ASP A 249 -2.94 12.61 7.00
CA ASP A 249 -2.19 13.00 8.19
C ASP A 249 -0.78 12.36 8.24
N LEU A 250 -0.61 11.12 7.72
CA LEU A 250 0.73 10.54 7.53
C LEU A 250 1.55 11.31 6.48
N CYS A 251 0.94 11.72 5.38
CA CYS A 251 1.61 12.54 4.36
C CYS A 251 2.07 13.88 4.94
N ILE A 252 1.22 14.54 5.72
CA ILE A 252 1.55 15.81 6.39
C ILE A 252 2.71 15.60 7.36
N ALA A 253 2.68 14.54 8.16
CA ALA A 253 3.74 14.24 9.11
C ALA A 253 5.08 13.97 8.43
N TRP A 254 5.09 13.27 7.29
CA TRP A 254 6.28 13.11 6.45
C TRP A 254 6.83 14.46 6.00
N LEU A 255 5.98 15.29 5.35
CA LEU A 255 6.37 16.59 4.83
C LEU A 255 6.89 17.54 5.93
N ASP A 256 6.27 17.51 7.12
CA ASP A 256 6.70 18.30 8.26
C ASP A 256 8.03 17.79 8.85
N ALA A 257 8.19 16.47 8.99
CA ALA A 257 9.43 15.88 9.49
C ALA A 257 10.63 16.21 8.59
N GLN A 258 10.45 16.18 7.27
CA GLN A 258 11.46 16.59 6.29
C GLN A 258 11.84 18.08 6.38
N ARG A 259 11.00 18.91 7.00
CA ARG A 259 11.27 20.32 7.33
C ARG A 259 11.80 20.51 8.76
N GLY A 260 12.15 19.44 9.46
CA GLY A 260 12.58 19.48 10.86
C GLY A 260 11.46 19.80 11.86
N ARG A 261 10.20 19.65 11.47
CA ARG A 261 9.04 19.91 12.35
C ARG A 261 8.54 18.58 12.95
N ALA A 262 8.70 18.40 14.25
CA ALA A 262 8.32 17.16 14.94
C ALA A 262 6.87 17.13 15.47
N GLY A 263 6.09 18.20 15.29
CA GLY A 263 4.82 18.43 16.00
C GLY A 263 3.57 17.82 15.39
N ALA A 264 3.62 17.33 14.15
CA ALA A 264 2.44 16.81 13.47
C ALA A 264 2.13 15.37 13.87
N GLY A 265 0.90 15.11 14.28
CA GLY A 265 0.35 13.74 14.31
C GLY A 265 0.71 12.89 15.51
N ALA A 266 0.60 13.41 16.73
CA ALA A 266 0.84 12.62 17.96
C ALA A 266 0.04 11.31 18.02
N TRP A 267 -1.13 11.24 17.38
CA TRP A 267 -2.00 10.07 17.42
C TRP A 267 -1.40 8.82 16.76
N PHE A 268 -0.68 8.95 15.63
CA PHE A 268 -0.08 7.80 14.95
C PHE A 268 1.22 7.32 15.60
N MET A 269 1.76 8.07 16.56
CA MET A 269 2.86 7.61 17.40
C MET A 269 2.39 6.74 18.57
N ALA A 270 1.09 6.71 18.85
CA ALA A 270 0.52 5.85 19.89
C ALA A 270 0.54 4.37 19.47
N PRO A 271 0.67 3.42 20.43
CA PRO A 271 0.66 1.99 20.13
C PRO A 271 -0.61 1.52 19.37
N GLU A 272 -1.72 2.19 19.62
CA GLU A 272 -3.03 1.87 19.03
C GLU A 272 -3.14 2.31 17.55
N ALA A 273 -2.20 3.07 17.05
CA ALA A 273 -2.21 3.55 15.65
C ALA A 273 -2.20 2.39 14.64
N ASP A 274 -1.54 1.28 14.97
CA ASP A 274 -1.50 0.09 14.14
C ASP A 274 -2.89 -0.46 13.83
N ALA A 275 -3.78 -0.46 14.80
CA ALA A 275 -5.16 -0.91 14.64
C ALA A 275 -6.00 0.00 13.71
N SER A 276 -5.50 1.19 13.40
CA SER A 276 -6.16 2.16 12.52
C SER A 276 -5.82 1.97 11.05
N PHE A 277 -4.85 1.11 10.73
CA PHE A 277 -4.39 0.85 9.37
C PHE A 277 -4.46 -0.64 9.04
N LEU A 278 -4.58 -0.94 7.76
CA LEU A 278 -4.42 -2.31 7.25
C LEU A 278 -2.92 -2.63 7.13
N ASP A 279 -2.58 -3.92 7.19
CA ASP A 279 -1.20 -4.40 7.18
C ASP A 279 -0.33 -3.85 6.06
N PRO A 280 -0.82 -3.73 4.81
CA PRO A 280 -0.02 -3.19 3.72
C PRO A 280 0.48 -1.76 3.95
N VAL A 281 -0.15 -1.00 4.86
CA VAL A 281 0.25 0.36 5.21
C VAL A 281 1.34 0.41 6.28
N LEU A 282 1.49 -0.65 7.08
CA LEU A 282 2.38 -0.65 8.26
C LEU A 282 3.85 -0.32 7.92
N PRO A 283 4.47 -0.79 6.82
CA PRO A 283 5.82 -0.35 6.45
C PRO A 283 5.92 1.15 6.28
N MET A 284 4.95 1.78 5.57
CA MET A 284 4.91 3.23 5.41
C MET A 284 4.66 3.95 6.74
N LEU A 285 3.75 3.45 7.58
CA LEU A 285 3.52 3.99 8.91
C LEU A 285 4.81 4.01 9.74
N ARG A 286 5.58 2.91 9.73
CA ARG A 286 6.87 2.84 10.45
C ARG A 286 7.90 3.81 9.88
N THR A 287 7.96 3.93 8.56
CA THR A 287 8.85 4.88 7.91
C THR A 287 8.54 6.32 8.34
N VAL A 288 7.26 6.74 8.32
CA VAL A 288 6.84 8.08 8.79
C VAL A 288 7.10 8.27 10.29
N GLN A 289 6.80 7.28 11.11
CA GLN A 289 7.09 7.35 12.55
C GLN A 289 8.59 7.55 12.82
N ASN A 290 9.45 6.89 12.07
CA ASN A 290 10.90 7.03 12.18
C ASN A 290 11.36 8.43 11.74
N GLU A 291 10.79 9.01 10.67
CA GLU A 291 11.05 10.40 10.26
C GLU A 291 10.71 11.39 11.37
N VAL A 292 9.54 11.22 12.00
CA VAL A 292 9.13 12.08 13.13
C VAL A 292 10.09 11.93 14.33
N LEU A 293 10.57 10.70 14.60
CA LEU A 293 11.56 10.49 15.65
C LEU A 293 12.92 11.14 15.32
N LEU A 294 13.35 11.11 14.06
CA LEU A 294 14.55 11.82 13.60
C LEU A 294 14.40 13.33 13.77
N ALA A 295 13.32 13.91 13.28
CA ALA A 295 13.03 15.34 13.41
C ALA A 295 12.94 15.80 14.88
N ALA A 296 12.46 14.91 15.77
CA ALA A 296 12.40 15.16 17.21
C ALA A 296 13.71 14.93 17.95
N GLY A 297 14.79 14.48 17.29
CA GLY A 297 16.04 14.10 17.94
C GLY A 297 15.96 12.86 18.84
N ALA A 298 14.91 12.06 18.70
CA ALA A 298 14.64 10.89 19.54
C ALA A 298 15.37 9.62 19.04
N TYR A 299 16.67 9.76 18.76
CA TYR A 299 17.49 8.75 18.08
C TYR A 299 17.50 7.40 18.79
N ALA A 300 17.59 7.37 20.12
CA ALA A 300 17.58 6.11 20.88
C ALA A 300 16.27 5.35 20.74
N LYS A 301 15.12 6.06 20.64
CA LYS A 301 13.81 5.43 20.40
C LYS A 301 13.73 4.85 18.99
N LEU A 302 14.31 5.52 17.99
CA LEU A 302 14.36 5.02 16.62
C LEU A 302 15.21 3.74 16.57
N LEU A 303 16.43 3.76 17.14
CA LEU A 303 17.32 2.59 17.16
C LEU A 303 16.70 1.38 17.86
N ALA A 304 15.91 1.60 18.93
CA ALA A 304 15.20 0.53 19.64
C ALA A 304 14.14 -0.18 18.77
N ARG A 305 13.71 0.43 17.65
CA ARG A 305 12.71 -0.14 16.73
C ARG A 305 13.33 -0.93 15.58
N ARG A 306 14.65 -0.93 15.44
CA ARG A 306 15.40 -1.56 14.34
C ARG A 306 14.87 -2.96 13.99
N GLU A 307 14.92 -3.87 14.95
CA GLU A 307 14.58 -5.28 14.72
C GLU A 307 13.11 -5.46 14.30
N ALA A 308 12.20 -4.76 14.97
CA ALA A 308 10.78 -4.84 14.67
C ALA A 308 10.46 -4.29 13.27
N CYS A 309 11.09 -3.17 12.87
CA CYS A 309 10.92 -2.60 11.53
C CYS A 309 11.54 -3.50 10.45
N THR A 310 12.74 -4.05 10.69
CA THR A 310 13.39 -4.99 9.76
C THR A 310 12.54 -6.24 9.55
N ALA A 311 12.02 -6.84 10.63
CA ALA A 311 11.14 -8.01 10.55
C ALA A 311 9.85 -7.70 9.78
N LEU A 312 9.24 -6.54 10.02
CA LEU A 312 8.05 -6.09 9.31
C LEU A 312 8.33 -5.93 7.80
N ASN A 313 9.38 -5.22 7.43
CA ASN A 313 9.75 -4.97 6.04
C ASN A 313 10.07 -6.27 5.30
N ALA A 314 10.76 -7.20 5.94
CA ALA A 314 11.05 -8.53 5.40
C ALA A 314 9.76 -9.34 5.19
N SER A 315 8.84 -9.34 6.16
CA SER A 315 7.56 -10.06 6.05
C SER A 315 6.63 -9.45 5.00
N ALA A 316 6.70 -8.13 4.81
CA ALA A 316 5.94 -7.41 3.80
C ALA A 316 6.63 -7.41 2.41
N HIS A 317 7.83 -7.95 2.28
CA HIS A 317 8.63 -7.93 1.06
C HIS A 317 8.72 -6.52 0.44
N THR A 318 9.13 -5.51 1.20
CA THR A 318 9.26 -4.13 0.72
C THR A 318 10.71 -3.64 0.81
N ALA A 319 11.37 -3.53 -0.35
CA ALA A 319 12.74 -3.03 -0.46
C ALA A 319 12.82 -1.53 -0.15
N LEU A 320 11.82 -0.75 -0.56
CA LEU A 320 11.82 0.70 -0.33
C LEU A 320 11.73 1.05 1.16
N ALA A 321 10.86 0.36 1.93
CA ALA A 321 10.79 0.61 3.37
C ALA A 321 12.09 0.20 4.09
N GLN A 322 12.76 -0.85 3.59
CA GLN A 322 14.05 -1.28 4.13
C GLN A 322 15.16 -0.26 3.81
N LEU A 323 15.15 0.30 2.60
CA LEU A 323 16.06 1.39 2.19
C LEU A 323 15.92 2.60 3.14
N TYR A 324 14.70 3.11 3.32
CA TYR A 324 14.45 4.22 4.25
C TYR A 324 14.87 3.88 5.68
N LEU A 325 14.60 2.66 6.15
CA LEU A 325 15.01 2.24 7.49
C LEU A 325 16.53 2.35 7.68
N HIS A 326 17.32 1.84 6.73
CA HIS A 326 18.78 1.93 6.81
C HIS A 326 19.28 3.38 6.82
N ILE A 327 18.72 4.26 5.98
CA ILE A 327 19.06 5.68 5.98
C ILE A 327 18.72 6.33 7.33
N GLN A 328 17.53 6.08 7.85
CA GLN A 328 17.06 6.61 9.14
C GLN A 328 17.95 6.14 10.31
N LEU A 329 18.35 4.85 10.29
CA LEU A 329 19.29 4.32 11.28
C LEU A 329 20.68 4.94 11.15
N ALA A 330 21.19 5.12 9.91
CA ALA A 330 22.46 5.79 9.65
C ALA A 330 22.44 7.23 10.19
N CYS A 331 21.36 7.98 9.96
CA CYS A 331 21.18 9.32 10.51
C CYS A 331 21.24 9.32 12.06
N ALA A 332 20.48 8.41 12.69
CA ALA A 332 20.42 8.31 14.14
C ALA A 332 21.78 7.94 14.77
N GLU A 333 22.49 6.95 14.19
CA GLU A 333 23.82 6.55 14.66
C GLU A 333 24.85 7.68 14.46
N ASN A 334 24.79 8.39 13.32
CA ASN A 334 25.67 9.54 13.04
C ASN A 334 25.47 10.67 14.05
N ARG A 335 24.21 11.04 14.34
CA ARG A 335 23.86 12.06 15.34
C ARG A 335 24.27 11.69 16.77
N LEU A 336 24.44 10.39 17.05
CA LEU A 336 24.97 9.88 18.33
C LEU A 336 26.50 9.72 18.34
N GLY A 337 27.20 10.12 17.28
CA GLY A 337 28.68 10.04 17.16
C GLY A 337 29.18 8.61 16.92
N ARG A 338 28.39 7.70 16.45
CA ARG A 338 28.72 6.28 16.21
C ARG A 338 29.03 6.05 14.73
N ALA A 339 30.12 6.67 14.24
CA ALA A 339 30.43 6.72 12.81
C ALA A 339 30.50 5.34 12.12
N ASP A 340 31.13 4.35 12.75
CA ASP A 340 31.22 2.99 12.15
C ASP A 340 29.85 2.31 12.01
N ALA A 341 28.94 2.52 12.96
CA ALA A 341 27.58 1.99 12.88
C ALA A 341 26.79 2.71 11.80
N ALA A 342 26.88 4.04 11.74
CA ALA A 342 26.26 4.85 10.70
C ALA A 342 26.74 4.45 9.30
N ARG A 343 28.05 4.19 9.14
CA ARG A 343 28.61 3.76 7.85
C ARG A 343 28.05 2.40 7.42
N ARG A 344 27.98 1.41 8.31
CA ARG A 344 27.40 0.10 7.98
C ARG A 344 25.93 0.21 7.51
N GLU A 345 25.15 1.04 8.17
CA GLU A 345 23.76 1.26 7.75
C GLU A 345 23.68 1.96 6.39
N LEU A 346 24.57 2.94 6.15
CA LEU A 346 24.60 3.65 4.88
C LEU A 346 25.05 2.76 3.71
N ASP A 347 26.04 1.89 3.94
CA ASP A 347 26.48 0.89 2.95
C ASP A 347 25.33 -0.10 2.61
N ALA A 348 24.56 -0.53 3.62
CA ALA A 348 23.38 -1.37 3.40
C ALA A 348 22.29 -0.62 2.62
N ALA A 349 22.08 0.67 2.87
CA ALA A 349 21.15 1.50 2.11
C ALA A 349 21.59 1.64 0.64
N LEU A 350 22.87 1.90 0.38
CA LEU A 350 23.43 1.98 -0.97
C LEU A 350 23.28 0.66 -1.74
N ALA A 351 23.47 -0.48 -1.09
CA ALA A 351 23.27 -1.79 -1.72
C ALA A 351 21.82 -2.01 -2.21
N LEU A 352 20.83 -1.38 -1.55
CA LEU A 352 19.43 -1.43 -1.98
C LEU A 352 19.10 -0.38 -3.05
N ALA A 353 19.68 0.80 -2.97
CA ALA A 353 19.30 1.94 -3.79
C ALA A 353 19.99 1.96 -5.16
N VAL A 354 21.30 1.67 -5.20
CA VAL A 354 22.14 1.83 -6.41
C VAL A 354 21.65 1.02 -7.60
N PRO A 355 21.25 -0.28 -7.43
CA PRO A 355 20.79 -1.07 -8.56
C PRO A 355 19.56 -0.50 -9.30
N ASP A 356 18.76 0.33 -8.61
CA ASP A 356 17.53 0.92 -9.14
C ASP A 356 17.62 2.46 -9.31
N GLY A 357 18.77 3.08 -8.97
CA GLY A 357 18.99 4.52 -9.07
C GLY A 357 18.20 5.37 -8.06
N LEU A 358 17.86 4.84 -6.89
CA LEU A 358 17.00 5.50 -5.89
C LEU A 358 17.82 6.45 -5.00
N TYR A 359 18.19 7.64 -5.51
CA TYR A 359 19.09 8.56 -4.82
C TYR A 359 18.40 9.63 -3.98
N LEU A 360 17.14 9.97 -4.27
CA LEU A 360 16.43 11.01 -3.53
C LEU A 360 16.35 10.74 -2.01
N PRO A 361 16.14 9.50 -1.52
CA PRO A 361 16.10 9.23 -0.08
C PRO A 361 17.37 9.68 0.66
N PHE A 362 18.54 9.62 0.03
CA PHE A 362 19.80 10.13 0.60
C PHE A 362 19.84 11.65 0.59
N ALA A 363 19.37 12.30 -0.48
CA ALA A 363 19.30 13.75 -0.57
C ALA A 363 18.34 14.33 0.48
N GLU A 364 17.20 13.70 0.72
CA GLU A 364 16.26 14.08 1.78
C GLU A 364 16.89 14.05 3.18
N HIS A 365 17.93 13.24 3.38
CA HIS A 365 18.62 13.07 4.68
C HIS A 365 20.04 13.64 4.70
N ALA A 366 20.45 14.38 3.66
CA ALA A 366 21.82 14.85 3.49
C ALA A 366 22.33 15.67 4.69
N GLU A 367 21.49 16.53 5.28
CA GLU A 367 21.87 17.32 6.46
C GLU A 367 22.16 16.44 7.68
N ALA A 368 21.37 15.38 7.91
CA ALA A 368 21.56 14.47 9.04
C ALA A 368 22.78 13.54 8.87
N LEU A 369 23.07 13.16 7.63
CA LEU A 369 24.21 12.32 7.27
C LEU A 369 25.53 13.11 7.22
N GLY A 370 25.48 14.41 6.86
CA GLY A 370 26.65 15.29 6.80
C GLY A 370 27.78 14.73 5.93
N PRO A 371 29.06 14.79 6.38
CA PRO A 371 30.22 14.33 5.60
C PRO A 371 30.21 12.83 5.29
N LEU A 372 29.49 12.02 6.07
CA LEU A 372 29.41 10.58 5.86
C LEU A 372 28.80 10.23 4.49
N LEU A 373 27.89 11.07 3.99
CA LEU A 373 27.20 10.82 2.72
C LEU A 373 28.16 10.86 1.52
N PRO A 374 28.92 11.96 1.24
CA PRO A 374 29.87 11.97 0.12
C PRO A 374 30.98 10.92 0.28
N GLU A 375 31.43 10.64 1.49
CA GLU A 375 32.43 9.59 1.74
C GLU A 375 31.91 8.18 1.37
N ALA A 376 30.63 7.90 1.64
CA ALA A 376 30.00 6.64 1.30
C ALA A 376 29.86 6.47 -0.22
N PHE A 377 29.43 7.52 -0.93
CA PHE A 377 29.34 7.51 -2.39
C PHE A 377 30.71 7.39 -3.04
N ALA A 378 31.74 8.09 -2.53
CA ALA A 378 33.11 7.98 -3.03
C ALA A 378 33.71 6.57 -2.85
N GLY A 379 33.27 5.83 -1.86
CA GLY A 379 33.68 4.44 -1.60
C GLY A 379 32.88 3.37 -2.36
N ASN A 380 31.85 3.75 -3.10
CA ASN A 380 30.97 2.81 -3.83
C ASN A 380 31.14 3.02 -5.35
N GLU A 381 31.89 2.13 -6.01
CA GLU A 381 32.16 2.24 -7.47
C GLU A 381 30.87 2.22 -8.31
N ALA A 382 29.86 1.45 -7.91
CA ALA A 382 28.58 1.36 -8.63
C ALA A 382 27.73 2.63 -8.47
N ALA A 383 27.93 3.42 -7.41
CA ALA A 383 27.22 4.68 -7.21
C ALA A 383 27.90 5.87 -7.93
N GLN A 384 29.10 5.67 -8.48
CA GLN A 384 29.87 6.67 -9.23
C GLN A 384 29.62 6.57 -10.75
N ALA A 385 29.10 5.45 -11.24
CA ALA A 385 28.80 5.19 -12.64
C ALA A 385 27.44 5.76 -13.03
#